data_188be2cbf267bf2c715374f7d441a25f
#
_entry.id   188be2cbf267bf2c715374f7d441a25f
#
_cell.length_a   1.000
_cell.length_b   1.000
_cell.length_c   1.000
_cell.angle_alpha   90.00
_cell.angle_beta   90.00
_cell.angle_gamma   90.00
#
_symmetry.space_group_name_H-M   'P 1'
#
loop_
_entity.id
_entity.type
_entity.pdbx_description
1 polymer ?
#
loop_
_entity_poly.entity_id
_entity_poly.type
_entity_poly.pdbx_seq_one_letter_code
_entity_poly.pdbx_strand_id
1 'polypeptide(L)'
;MENLFGTDGIRGRVVPDECDDEEALQRIVEERELTPQLMQLLGEALGRTLPEDGEGDTIVIGWDERPDNHTLASWLTLGFHASNCTVVHIGLASTPMLHYAVLETGARLGCMITASHNPVEDSGIKVFDALGRKSMPEYERLVTTAAYSLSQEDREIDTTDREAWMQPSSHHVVDHPQWLEKRLGLAEEAFNSSLAFPNSFLLDSSKGHASTWLASWLNGRGLDVNEVSQEAVAMNAGCGAGELSPGQSWTWSEAKTSNHLLVRSVVSQEVGAIVGAALDGDGDRCLLLQETNDGICVVDGDDIADALLSSLDADWIVAASIESNLTLLTSVHEQESMKGIETAVGDRWLSHALSKNHPLTGDTYPIMLGIEDSGHLVLPSPHPNGSTWSLVGDGAMTLIMSLLSMQHSSSSSMEKGWKRRVSVTNPNRWMWDGKNQYADSVESMAITHLALAGEVTNWQRTGLEGEPNLMLIRCQLNGNDVSLGIRNSGTQAKTSVSLRFAQADPGFDAMLMVRSIQNFLLRTFNPVAH
;
A
#
# COMPACT_ATOMS: atom_id res chain seq x y z
N MET A 1 -10.21 3.47 -24.85
CA MET A 1 -9.02 4.02 -24.13
C MET A 1 -8.96 3.29 -22.80
N GLU A 2 -7.91 2.51 -22.60
CA GLU A 2 -7.70 1.83 -21.32
C GLU A 2 -6.99 2.76 -20.34
N ASN A 3 -7.30 2.62 -19.05
CA ASN A 3 -6.63 3.40 -18.01
C ASN A 3 -5.19 2.90 -17.83
N LEU A 4 -4.22 3.82 -17.83
CA LEU A 4 -2.81 3.49 -17.62
C LEU A 4 -2.52 3.14 -16.15
N PHE A 5 -3.24 3.78 -15.23
CA PHE A 5 -3.05 3.63 -13.79
C PHE A 5 -3.73 2.37 -13.24
N GLY A 6 -3.03 1.70 -12.33
CA GLY A 6 -3.56 0.62 -11.51
C GLY A 6 -4.07 1.08 -10.15
N THR A 7 -4.03 0.18 -9.15
CA THR A 7 -4.45 0.50 -7.78
C THR A 7 -3.50 1.52 -7.10
N ASP A 8 -2.21 1.49 -7.44
CA ASP A 8 -1.18 2.34 -6.84
C ASP A 8 -0.14 2.73 -7.92
N GLY A 9 -0.52 3.67 -8.78
CA GLY A 9 0.30 4.18 -9.87
C GLY A 9 0.32 3.32 -11.14
N ILE A 10 1.28 3.59 -12.01
CA ILE A 10 1.56 2.83 -13.24
C ILE A 10 2.75 1.91 -12.95
N ARG A 11 2.69 0.64 -13.33
CA ARG A 11 3.79 -0.32 -13.13
C ARG A 11 3.94 -1.22 -14.35
N GLY A 12 5.18 -1.57 -14.66
CA GLY A 12 5.51 -2.50 -15.73
C GLY A 12 6.96 -2.97 -15.65
N ARG A 13 7.29 -4.01 -16.41
CA ARG A 13 8.67 -4.45 -16.60
C ARG A 13 9.44 -3.40 -17.41
N VAL A 14 10.60 -3.00 -16.95
CA VAL A 14 11.42 -2.01 -17.65
C VAL A 14 12.00 -2.61 -18.92
N VAL A 15 11.78 -1.93 -20.06
CA VAL A 15 12.32 -2.27 -21.37
C VAL A 15 12.98 -1.00 -21.95
N PRO A 16 14.31 -1.01 -22.12
CA PRO A 16 15.07 0.20 -22.52
C PRO A 16 15.01 0.50 -24.03
N ASP A 17 14.20 -0.25 -24.80
CA ASP A 17 14.12 -0.11 -26.24
C ASP A 17 13.52 1.25 -26.66
N GLU A 18 14.06 1.81 -27.74
CA GLU A 18 13.47 2.98 -28.37
C GLU A 18 12.16 2.64 -29.06
N CYS A 19 11.14 3.47 -28.86
CA CYS A 19 9.84 3.37 -29.49
C CYS A 19 9.22 4.77 -29.63
N ASP A 20 8.14 4.90 -30.39
CA ASP A 20 7.35 6.11 -30.43
C ASP A 20 6.28 6.13 -29.32
N ASP A 21 5.52 7.24 -29.22
CA ASP A 21 4.51 7.44 -28.19
C ASP A 21 3.36 6.42 -28.28
N GLU A 22 2.92 6.09 -29.50
CA GLU A 22 1.83 5.13 -29.71
C GLU A 22 2.26 3.71 -29.29
N GLU A 23 3.46 3.30 -29.72
CA GLU A 23 4.04 2.03 -29.34
C GLU A 23 4.27 1.94 -27.83
N ALA A 24 4.75 3.02 -27.19
CA ALA A 24 4.94 3.06 -25.73
C ALA A 24 3.63 2.85 -24.96
N LEU A 25 2.52 3.49 -25.42
CA LEU A 25 1.18 3.28 -24.86
C LEU A 25 0.67 1.84 -25.09
N GLN A 26 0.88 1.28 -26.28
CA GLN A 26 0.47 -0.08 -26.57
C GLN A 26 1.21 -1.08 -25.68
N ARG A 27 2.53 -0.96 -25.54
CA ARG A 27 3.36 -1.84 -24.72
C ARG A 27 2.94 -1.84 -23.24
N ILE A 28 2.67 -0.68 -22.65
CA ILE A 28 2.23 -0.66 -21.23
C ILE A 28 0.84 -1.25 -21.04
N VAL A 29 -0.06 -1.08 -21.99
CA VAL A 29 -1.44 -1.58 -21.91
C VAL A 29 -1.50 -3.09 -22.14
N GLU A 30 -0.87 -3.59 -23.21
CA GLU A 30 -0.98 -4.97 -23.65
C GLU A 30 0.03 -5.90 -22.97
N GLU A 31 1.29 -5.42 -22.76
CA GLU A 31 2.41 -6.24 -22.32
C GLU A 31 2.91 -5.90 -20.94
N ARG A 32 2.42 -4.79 -20.35
CA ARG A 32 2.91 -4.25 -19.06
C ARG A 32 4.41 -3.93 -19.13
N GLU A 33 4.87 -3.40 -20.24
CA GLU A 33 6.22 -2.92 -20.45
C GLU A 33 6.31 -1.41 -20.24
N LEU A 34 7.29 -0.98 -19.45
CA LEU A 34 7.58 0.40 -19.12
C LEU A 34 8.81 0.85 -19.91
N THR A 35 8.62 1.76 -20.85
CA THR A 35 9.70 2.29 -21.70
C THR A 35 10.11 3.69 -21.28
N PRO A 36 11.35 4.13 -21.56
CA PRO A 36 11.77 5.53 -21.40
C PRO A 36 10.85 6.53 -22.11
N GLN A 37 10.38 6.18 -23.32
CA GLN A 37 9.46 7.02 -24.08
C GLN A 37 8.12 7.22 -23.36
N LEU A 38 7.59 6.15 -22.71
CA LEU A 38 6.39 6.29 -21.90
C LEU A 38 6.60 7.27 -20.73
N MET A 39 7.78 7.24 -20.07
CA MET A 39 8.08 8.16 -18.98
C MET A 39 8.12 9.62 -19.45
N GLN A 40 8.69 9.89 -20.63
CA GLN A 40 8.63 11.22 -21.24
C GLN A 40 7.19 11.65 -21.53
N LEU A 41 6.41 10.80 -22.17
CA LEU A 41 5.00 11.05 -22.48
C LEU A 41 4.17 11.33 -21.22
N LEU A 42 4.39 10.54 -20.15
CA LEU A 42 3.74 10.75 -18.85
C LEU A 42 4.17 12.05 -18.19
N GLY A 43 5.45 12.44 -18.25
CA GLY A 43 5.94 13.71 -17.73
C GLY A 43 5.25 14.89 -18.41
N GLU A 44 5.11 14.84 -19.72
CA GLU A 44 4.41 15.88 -20.48
C GLU A 44 2.90 15.88 -20.17
N ALA A 45 2.25 14.71 -20.12
CA ALA A 45 0.84 14.60 -19.78
C ALA A 45 0.53 15.13 -18.37
N LEU A 46 1.33 14.76 -17.37
CA LEU A 46 1.24 15.26 -16.01
C LEU A 46 1.45 16.77 -15.93
N GLY A 47 2.47 17.30 -16.63
CA GLY A 47 2.76 18.72 -16.66
C GLY A 47 1.65 19.55 -17.32
N ARG A 48 0.97 19.03 -18.35
CA ARG A 48 -0.19 19.68 -18.99
C ARG A 48 -1.49 19.59 -18.18
N THR A 49 -1.55 18.70 -17.20
CA THR A 49 -2.76 18.41 -16.40
C THR A 49 -2.54 18.62 -14.90
N LEU A 50 -1.66 19.55 -14.51
CA LEU A 50 -1.38 19.80 -13.10
C LEU A 50 -2.67 20.01 -12.29
N PRO A 51 -2.81 19.40 -11.09
CA PRO A 51 -3.98 19.56 -10.25
C PRO A 51 -4.26 21.04 -9.95
N GLU A 52 -5.52 21.41 -9.75
CA GLU A 52 -5.89 22.78 -9.39
C GLU A 52 -5.43 23.16 -7.98
N ASP A 53 -5.33 22.17 -7.09
CA ASP A 53 -4.81 22.32 -5.72
C ASP A 53 -3.30 22.59 -5.75
N GLY A 54 -2.86 23.72 -5.16
CA GLY A 54 -1.47 24.15 -5.10
C GLY A 54 -1.14 25.28 -6.09
N GLU A 55 0.02 25.87 -5.93
CA GLU A 55 0.52 26.99 -6.74
C GLU A 55 1.84 26.63 -7.44
N GLY A 56 2.14 27.32 -8.54
CA GLY A 56 3.39 27.14 -9.27
C GLY A 56 3.41 25.93 -10.20
N ASP A 57 4.60 25.56 -10.64
CA ASP A 57 4.90 24.54 -11.64
C ASP A 57 6.03 23.59 -11.22
N THR A 58 6.37 23.61 -9.92
CA THR A 58 7.45 22.80 -9.37
C THR A 58 7.02 21.35 -9.19
N ILE A 59 7.82 20.43 -9.70
CA ILE A 59 7.63 18.98 -9.61
C ILE A 59 8.80 18.39 -8.84
N VAL A 60 8.52 17.57 -7.84
CA VAL A 60 9.55 16.80 -7.12
C VAL A 60 9.59 15.37 -7.64
N ILE A 61 10.77 14.87 -7.97
CA ILE A 61 11.00 13.49 -8.41
C ILE A 61 12.01 12.81 -7.49
N GLY A 62 11.63 11.63 -6.99
CA GLY A 62 12.48 10.70 -6.27
C GLY A 62 12.33 9.28 -6.80
N TRP A 63 13.26 8.40 -6.47
CA TRP A 63 13.24 7.01 -6.93
C TRP A 63 13.85 6.05 -5.92
N ASP A 64 13.45 4.78 -6.00
CA ASP A 64 14.01 3.72 -5.19
C ASP A 64 15.28 3.10 -5.81
N GLU A 65 15.87 2.11 -5.14
CA GLU A 65 17.19 1.50 -5.45
C GLU A 65 17.21 0.61 -6.71
N ARG A 66 16.17 0.63 -7.55
CA ARG A 66 16.13 -0.14 -8.81
C ARG A 66 17.11 0.43 -9.83
N PRO A 67 17.80 -0.44 -10.60
CA PRO A 67 18.91 -0.01 -11.48
C PRO A 67 18.52 1.07 -12.51
N ASP A 68 17.33 0.95 -13.11
CA ASP A 68 16.92 1.80 -14.23
C ASP A 68 16.19 3.08 -13.80
N ASN A 69 15.89 3.25 -12.52
CA ASN A 69 15.02 4.32 -12.04
C ASN A 69 15.61 5.70 -12.24
N HIS A 70 16.92 5.88 -12.14
CA HIS A 70 17.56 7.16 -12.46
C HIS A 70 17.34 7.55 -13.94
N THR A 71 17.46 6.57 -14.85
CA THR A 71 17.22 6.79 -16.28
C THR A 71 15.76 7.15 -16.53
N LEU A 72 14.82 6.41 -15.92
CA LEU A 72 13.38 6.70 -16.01
C LEU A 72 13.04 8.08 -15.44
N ALA A 73 13.69 8.51 -14.34
CA ALA A 73 13.56 9.86 -13.78
C ALA A 73 14.00 10.94 -14.77
N SER A 74 15.11 10.72 -15.47
CA SER A 74 15.64 11.67 -16.47
C SER A 74 14.67 11.82 -17.66
N TRP A 75 14.07 10.74 -18.13
CA TRP A 75 13.06 10.80 -19.19
C TRP A 75 11.75 11.45 -18.73
N LEU A 76 11.31 11.19 -17.51
CA LEU A 76 10.16 11.87 -16.92
C LEU A 76 10.42 13.38 -16.80
N THR A 77 11.64 13.77 -16.41
CA THR A 77 12.10 15.17 -16.34
C THR A 77 12.02 15.86 -17.69
N LEU A 78 12.48 15.19 -18.75
CA LEU A 78 12.38 15.70 -20.12
C LEU A 78 10.92 16.03 -20.49
N GLY A 79 9.97 15.15 -20.16
CA GLY A 79 8.54 15.38 -20.40
C GLY A 79 7.98 16.57 -19.61
N PHE A 80 8.35 16.72 -18.35
CA PHE A 80 7.94 17.88 -17.55
C PHE A 80 8.51 19.20 -18.08
N HIS A 81 9.78 19.22 -18.51
CA HIS A 81 10.38 20.41 -19.12
C HIS A 81 9.68 20.77 -20.45
N ALA A 82 9.25 19.76 -21.24
CA ALA A 82 8.46 19.99 -22.43
C ALA A 82 7.10 20.67 -22.14
N SER A 83 6.61 20.57 -20.92
CA SER A 83 5.41 21.26 -20.42
C SER A 83 5.73 22.53 -19.61
N ASN A 84 6.96 23.04 -19.68
CA ASN A 84 7.44 24.22 -18.97
C ASN A 84 7.38 24.10 -17.42
N CYS A 85 7.45 22.88 -16.88
CA CYS A 85 7.52 22.67 -15.43
C CYS A 85 8.96 22.82 -14.93
N THR A 86 9.10 23.25 -13.68
CA THR A 86 10.36 23.27 -12.94
C THR A 86 10.54 21.94 -12.22
N VAL A 87 11.63 21.22 -12.45
CA VAL A 87 11.85 19.87 -11.87
C VAL A 87 12.93 19.90 -10.81
N VAL A 88 12.62 19.31 -9.65
CA VAL A 88 13.53 19.15 -8.51
C VAL A 88 13.73 17.67 -8.25
N HIS A 89 14.98 17.18 -8.31
CA HIS A 89 15.29 15.81 -7.92
C HIS A 89 15.71 15.73 -6.46
N ILE A 90 15.16 14.76 -5.74
CA ILE A 90 15.61 14.39 -4.39
C ILE A 90 16.52 13.15 -4.38
N GLY A 91 16.70 12.52 -5.55
CA GLY A 91 17.56 11.34 -5.67
C GLY A 91 16.91 10.07 -5.14
N LEU A 92 17.77 9.17 -4.62
CA LEU A 92 17.34 7.94 -3.97
C LEU A 92 16.49 8.26 -2.74
N ALA A 93 15.29 7.69 -2.69
CA ALA A 93 14.29 8.01 -1.69
C ALA A 93 13.35 6.83 -1.41
N SER A 94 12.68 6.89 -0.26
CA SER A 94 11.47 6.12 0.01
C SER A 94 10.21 6.91 -0.37
N THR A 95 9.07 6.23 -0.52
CA THR A 95 7.77 6.87 -0.75
C THR A 95 7.42 7.91 0.32
N PRO A 96 7.56 7.65 1.64
CA PRO A 96 7.34 8.68 2.66
C PRO A 96 8.32 9.85 2.60
N MET A 97 9.56 9.62 2.16
CA MET A 97 10.54 10.70 1.95
C MET A 97 10.12 11.63 0.81
N LEU A 98 9.62 11.08 -0.31
CA LEU A 98 9.06 11.89 -1.38
C LEU A 98 7.84 12.70 -0.91
N HIS A 99 6.93 12.07 -0.18
CA HIS A 99 5.78 12.76 0.42
C HIS A 99 6.22 13.98 1.23
N TYR A 100 7.21 13.82 2.10
CA TYR A 100 7.75 14.92 2.88
C TYR A 100 8.37 16.01 2.01
N ALA A 101 9.14 15.64 0.98
CA ALA A 101 9.76 16.59 0.05
C ALA A 101 8.74 17.44 -0.71
N VAL A 102 7.61 16.85 -1.12
CA VAL A 102 6.50 17.60 -1.74
C VAL A 102 5.98 18.68 -0.81
N LEU A 103 5.74 18.34 0.46
CA LEU A 103 5.24 19.29 1.45
C LEU A 103 6.30 20.35 1.82
N GLU A 104 7.57 19.97 1.95
CA GLU A 104 8.66 20.86 2.33
C GLU A 104 8.98 21.90 1.26
N THR A 105 8.99 21.48 0.00
CA THR A 105 9.27 22.36 -1.14
C THR A 105 8.05 23.16 -1.60
N GLY A 106 6.85 22.80 -1.15
CA GLY A 106 5.60 23.36 -1.67
C GLY A 106 5.37 23.00 -3.13
N ALA A 107 5.87 21.85 -3.58
CA ALA A 107 5.73 21.42 -4.97
C ALA A 107 4.28 21.18 -5.36
N ARG A 108 3.96 21.44 -6.62
CA ARG A 108 2.62 21.19 -7.19
C ARG A 108 2.31 19.71 -7.34
N LEU A 109 3.33 18.91 -7.61
CA LEU A 109 3.23 17.48 -7.84
C LEU A 109 4.50 16.77 -7.35
N GLY A 110 4.34 15.53 -6.86
CA GLY A 110 5.43 14.61 -6.56
C GLY A 110 5.33 13.36 -7.40
N CYS A 111 6.46 12.85 -7.86
CA CYS A 111 6.57 11.62 -8.62
C CYS A 111 7.58 10.68 -7.98
N MET A 112 7.11 9.55 -7.42
CA MET A 112 7.97 8.49 -6.93
C MET A 112 8.13 7.41 -7.99
N ILE A 113 9.36 7.20 -8.44
CA ILE A 113 9.66 6.14 -9.41
C ILE A 113 9.98 4.87 -8.65
N THR A 114 9.06 3.92 -8.69
CA THR A 114 9.08 2.68 -7.93
C THR A 114 8.05 1.68 -8.45
N ALA A 115 8.27 0.41 -8.18
CA ALA A 115 7.23 -0.63 -8.25
C ALA A 115 7.01 -1.30 -6.88
N SER A 116 7.37 -0.62 -5.77
CA SER A 116 7.17 -1.08 -4.38
C SER A 116 7.78 -2.48 -4.16
N HIS A 117 6.95 -3.47 -3.82
CA HIS A 117 7.37 -4.85 -3.54
C HIS A 117 7.54 -5.76 -4.78
N ASN A 118 7.33 -5.25 -6.00
CA ASN A 118 7.52 -6.03 -7.22
C ASN A 118 9.00 -6.42 -7.40
N PRO A 119 9.30 -7.45 -8.23
CA PRO A 119 10.67 -7.79 -8.62
C PRO A 119 11.48 -6.59 -9.11
N VAL A 120 12.80 -6.68 -9.04
CA VAL A 120 13.72 -5.56 -9.35
C VAL A 120 13.66 -5.12 -10.81
N GLU A 121 13.22 -5.99 -11.72
CA GLU A 121 13.04 -5.74 -13.14
C GLU A 121 11.81 -4.88 -13.47
N ASP A 122 10.86 -4.79 -12.52
CA ASP A 122 9.71 -3.91 -12.65
C ASP A 122 10.04 -2.51 -12.13
N SER A 123 9.40 -1.51 -12.71
CA SER A 123 9.37 -0.15 -12.18
C SER A 123 8.02 0.51 -12.46
N GLY A 124 7.88 1.79 -12.12
CA GLY A 124 6.64 2.50 -12.30
C GLY A 124 6.69 3.91 -11.75
N ILE A 125 5.53 4.53 -11.63
CA ILE A 125 5.39 5.87 -11.08
C ILE A 125 4.18 5.94 -10.15
N LYS A 126 4.39 6.42 -8.92
CA LYS A 126 3.34 6.89 -8.01
C LYS A 126 3.30 8.40 -8.06
N VAL A 127 2.11 8.98 -8.13
CA VAL A 127 1.90 10.43 -8.26
C VAL A 127 1.24 10.98 -7.01
N PHE A 128 1.76 12.11 -6.52
CA PHE A 128 1.31 12.82 -5.33
C PHE A 128 0.92 14.26 -5.67
N ASP A 129 -0.18 14.74 -5.09
CA ASP A 129 -0.60 16.15 -5.20
C ASP A 129 0.19 17.06 -4.24
N ALA A 130 -0.08 18.37 -4.31
CA ALA A 130 0.59 19.38 -3.47
C ALA A 130 0.34 19.21 -1.96
N LEU A 131 -0.67 18.44 -1.56
CA LEU A 131 -0.96 18.11 -0.16
C LEU A 131 -0.31 16.79 0.28
N GLY A 132 0.55 16.21 -0.57
CA GLY A 132 1.21 14.93 -0.31
C GLY A 132 0.29 13.72 -0.40
N ARG A 133 -0.88 13.83 -1.02
CA ARG A 133 -1.84 12.73 -1.18
C ARG A 133 -1.61 12.02 -2.51
N LYS A 134 -1.72 10.71 -2.53
CA LYS A 134 -1.66 9.93 -3.78
C LYS A 134 -2.81 10.31 -4.72
N SER A 135 -2.54 10.27 -6.02
CA SER A 135 -3.50 10.60 -7.08
C SER A 135 -4.77 9.77 -7.00
N MET A 136 -5.91 10.42 -7.22
CA MET A 136 -7.24 9.79 -7.25
C MET A 136 -7.62 9.40 -8.69
N PRO A 137 -8.50 8.38 -8.88
CA PRO A 137 -8.84 7.86 -10.22
C PRO A 137 -9.37 8.90 -11.20
N GLU A 138 -9.96 9.98 -10.72
CA GLU A 138 -10.45 11.06 -11.58
C GLU A 138 -9.30 11.80 -12.26
N TYR A 139 -8.30 12.18 -11.48
CA TYR A 139 -7.08 12.80 -11.99
C TYR A 139 -6.28 11.84 -12.90
N GLU A 140 -6.17 10.57 -12.51
CA GLU A 140 -5.49 9.53 -13.30
C GLU A 140 -6.12 9.33 -14.69
N ARG A 141 -7.46 9.43 -14.79
CA ARG A 141 -8.16 9.41 -16.09
C ARG A 141 -7.87 10.64 -16.93
N LEU A 142 -7.74 11.81 -16.29
CA LEU A 142 -7.36 13.04 -16.99
C LEU A 142 -5.96 12.92 -17.59
N VAL A 143 -4.98 12.45 -16.79
CA VAL A 143 -3.60 12.19 -17.24
C VAL A 143 -3.57 11.15 -18.36
N THR A 144 -4.32 10.04 -18.20
CA THR A 144 -4.44 9.01 -19.23
C THR A 144 -4.96 9.61 -20.55
N THR A 145 -6.02 10.42 -20.48
CA THR A 145 -6.59 11.06 -21.67
C THR A 145 -5.58 12.01 -22.33
N ALA A 146 -4.84 12.78 -21.55
CA ALA A 146 -3.80 13.66 -22.05
C ALA A 146 -2.67 12.87 -22.74
N ALA A 147 -2.21 11.76 -22.15
CA ALA A 147 -1.17 10.92 -22.75
C ALA A 147 -1.60 10.35 -24.11
N TYR A 148 -2.83 9.83 -24.23
CA TYR A 148 -3.35 9.37 -25.51
C TYR A 148 -3.54 10.50 -26.52
N SER A 149 -3.92 11.71 -26.11
CA SER A 149 -4.03 12.86 -27.01
C SER A 149 -2.66 13.28 -27.52
N LEU A 150 -1.67 13.33 -26.62
CA LEU A 150 -0.28 13.67 -26.95
C LEU A 150 0.34 12.70 -27.95
N SER A 151 0.07 11.40 -27.82
CA SER A 151 0.61 10.39 -28.74
C SER A 151 0.11 10.55 -30.19
N GLN A 152 -0.99 11.27 -30.38
CA GLN A 152 -1.56 11.56 -31.71
C GLN A 152 -1.16 12.95 -32.25
N GLU A 153 -0.47 13.75 -31.45
CA GLU A 153 0.00 15.08 -31.88
C GLU A 153 1.27 14.94 -32.73
N ASP A 154 1.32 15.62 -33.88
CA ASP A 154 2.54 15.79 -34.65
C ASP A 154 3.42 16.84 -33.96
N ARG A 155 4.30 16.38 -33.06
CA ARG A 155 5.16 17.21 -32.22
C ARG A 155 6.61 17.08 -32.66
N GLU A 156 7.22 18.17 -33.10
CA GLU A 156 8.67 18.24 -33.19
C GLU A 156 9.24 18.47 -31.77
N ILE A 157 9.84 17.46 -31.17
CA ILE A 157 10.64 17.64 -29.97
C ILE A 157 12.03 18.05 -30.43
N ASP A 158 12.45 19.27 -30.09
CA ASP A 158 13.83 19.71 -30.34
C ASP A 158 14.79 18.82 -29.52
N THR A 159 15.49 17.95 -30.23
CA THR A 159 16.44 17.00 -29.60
C THR A 159 17.85 17.59 -29.48
N THR A 160 18.06 18.84 -29.91
CA THR A 160 19.39 19.46 -29.97
C THR A 160 20.03 19.58 -28.59
N ASP A 161 19.22 19.82 -27.54
CA ASP A 161 19.65 19.93 -26.15
C ASP A 161 18.99 18.87 -25.25
N ARG A 162 18.63 17.70 -25.78
CA ARG A 162 17.91 16.65 -25.08
C ARG A 162 18.56 16.28 -23.75
N GLU A 163 19.89 16.09 -23.75
CA GLU A 163 20.63 15.75 -22.54
C GLU A 163 20.52 16.82 -21.45
N ALA A 164 20.51 18.10 -21.83
CA ALA A 164 20.32 19.19 -20.88
C ALA A 164 18.91 19.21 -20.30
N TRP A 165 17.90 18.89 -21.12
CA TRP A 165 16.48 18.84 -20.68
C TRP A 165 16.16 17.61 -19.82
N MET A 166 16.99 16.59 -19.88
CA MET A 166 16.91 15.40 -18.99
C MET A 166 17.49 15.68 -17.60
N GLN A 167 18.21 16.78 -17.41
CA GLN A 167 18.71 17.19 -16.10
C GLN A 167 17.66 17.95 -15.32
N PRO A 168 17.55 17.78 -13.99
CA PRO A 168 16.61 18.57 -13.19
C PRO A 168 17.02 20.03 -13.14
N SER A 169 16.04 20.91 -12.89
CA SER A 169 16.29 22.35 -12.67
C SER A 169 17.14 22.60 -11.41
N SER A 170 16.95 21.72 -10.39
CA SER A 170 17.74 21.74 -9.15
C SER A 170 17.66 20.40 -8.43
N HIS A 171 18.51 20.25 -7.40
CA HIS A 171 18.45 19.14 -6.45
C HIS A 171 18.06 19.65 -5.07
N HIS A 172 17.28 18.85 -4.35
CA HIS A 172 16.91 19.12 -2.96
C HIS A 172 17.32 17.93 -2.09
N VAL A 173 17.95 18.20 -0.96
CA VAL A 173 18.37 17.18 0.00
C VAL A 173 17.36 17.11 1.12
N VAL A 174 16.73 15.95 1.29
CA VAL A 174 15.75 15.69 2.33
C VAL A 174 16.43 15.08 3.55
N ASP A 175 16.29 15.69 4.71
CA ASP A 175 16.73 15.10 5.98
C ASP A 175 15.61 14.22 6.57
N HIS A 176 15.44 13.03 5.98
CA HIS A 176 14.45 12.06 6.40
C HIS A 176 14.61 11.60 7.86
N PRO A 177 15.83 11.31 8.36
CA PRO A 177 16.05 11.02 9.77
C PRO A 177 15.58 12.13 10.73
N GLN A 178 15.82 13.39 10.39
CA GLN A 178 15.37 14.54 11.21
C GLN A 178 13.84 14.65 11.20
N TRP A 179 13.21 14.44 10.06
CA TRP A 179 11.75 14.43 9.97
C TRP A 179 11.13 13.27 10.78
N LEU A 180 11.73 12.08 10.72
CA LEU A 180 11.30 10.93 11.52
C LEU A 180 11.44 11.22 13.02
N GLU A 181 12.52 11.94 13.43
CA GLU A 181 12.71 12.41 14.82
C GLU A 181 11.57 13.29 15.30
N LYS A 182 11.16 14.26 14.48
CA LYS A 182 10.02 15.15 14.81
C LYS A 182 8.73 14.34 14.98
N ARG A 183 8.48 13.36 14.11
CA ARG A 183 7.29 12.50 14.19
C ARG A 183 7.33 11.59 15.41
N LEU A 184 8.50 11.03 15.73
CA LEU A 184 8.70 10.24 16.95
C LEU A 184 8.35 11.07 18.19
N GLY A 185 8.88 12.29 18.32
CA GLY A 185 8.58 13.15 19.47
C GLY A 185 7.09 13.43 19.65
N LEU A 186 6.37 13.67 18.55
CA LEU A 186 4.90 13.86 18.58
C LEU A 186 4.15 12.57 18.96
N ALA A 187 4.63 11.43 18.53
CA ALA A 187 4.05 10.13 18.91
C ALA A 187 4.33 9.82 20.39
N GLU A 188 5.55 10.04 20.87
CA GLU A 188 5.91 9.86 22.29
C GLU A 188 5.04 10.74 23.22
N GLU A 189 4.77 11.98 22.82
CA GLU A 189 3.87 12.88 23.54
C GLU A 189 2.43 12.32 23.54
N ALA A 190 1.91 11.91 22.37
CA ALA A 190 0.55 11.38 22.25
C ALA A 190 0.34 10.08 23.04
N PHE A 191 1.33 9.20 23.06
CA PHE A 191 1.29 7.93 23.82
C PHE A 191 1.76 8.08 25.27
N ASN A 192 2.23 9.25 25.67
CA ASN A 192 2.86 9.49 26.98
C ASN A 192 3.92 8.42 27.31
N SER A 193 4.74 8.07 26.33
CA SER A 193 5.75 7.00 26.39
C SER A 193 6.96 7.39 25.55
N SER A 194 8.14 6.92 25.94
CA SER A 194 9.35 7.06 25.12
C SER A 194 9.68 5.76 24.43
N LEU A 195 10.22 5.85 23.21
CA LEU A 195 10.62 4.69 22.44
C LEU A 195 11.72 3.90 23.18
N ALA A 196 11.36 2.73 23.70
CA ALA A 196 12.26 1.79 24.34
C ALA A 196 11.85 0.37 23.95
N PHE A 197 12.83 -0.46 23.66
CA PHE A 197 12.59 -1.87 23.36
C PHE A 197 13.72 -2.70 23.94
N PRO A 198 13.44 -3.61 24.91
CA PRO A 198 14.47 -4.28 25.67
C PRO A 198 15.18 -5.40 24.89
N ASN A 199 14.56 -5.94 23.86
CA ASN A 199 15.06 -7.08 23.10
C ASN A 199 15.75 -6.61 21.81
N SER A 200 16.72 -7.37 21.34
CA SER A 200 17.26 -7.18 19.99
C SER A 200 16.29 -7.74 18.93
N PHE A 201 16.25 -7.13 17.76
CA PHE A 201 15.51 -7.67 16.62
C PHE A 201 16.25 -7.43 15.30
N LEU A 202 15.89 -8.21 14.29
CA LEU A 202 16.42 -8.03 12.94
C LEU A 202 15.51 -7.09 12.13
N LEU A 203 16.14 -6.21 11.35
CA LEU A 203 15.45 -5.33 10.42
C LEU A 203 15.76 -5.79 8.99
N ASP A 204 14.73 -5.91 8.20
CA ASP A 204 14.79 -6.18 6.77
C ASP A 204 14.12 -5.02 6.04
N SER A 205 14.90 -4.08 5.56
CA SER A 205 14.41 -2.94 4.79
C SER A 205 14.36 -3.23 3.28
N SER A 206 14.20 -4.50 2.89
CA SER A 206 14.03 -4.93 1.50
C SER A 206 15.19 -4.54 0.56
N LYS A 207 16.38 -4.24 1.12
CA LYS A 207 17.50 -3.60 0.40
C LYS A 207 17.09 -2.28 -0.29
N GLY A 208 16.05 -1.62 0.20
CA GLY A 208 15.60 -0.30 -0.24
C GLY A 208 16.34 0.83 0.49
N HIS A 209 15.91 2.06 0.27
CA HIS A 209 16.57 3.27 0.82
C HIS A 209 16.75 3.21 2.35
N ALA A 210 15.75 2.71 3.09
CA ALA A 210 15.81 2.59 4.56
C ALA A 210 16.94 1.68 5.06
N SER A 211 17.40 0.71 4.26
CA SER A 211 18.46 -0.23 4.62
C SER A 211 19.83 0.43 4.85
N THR A 212 20.01 1.66 4.38
CA THR A 212 21.27 2.39 4.51
C THR A 212 21.39 3.19 5.81
N TRP A 213 20.28 3.45 6.52
CA TRP A 213 20.28 4.37 7.66
C TRP A 213 19.39 3.99 8.84
N LEU A 214 18.25 3.29 8.62
CA LEU A 214 17.21 3.12 9.65
C LEU A 214 17.71 2.32 10.87
N ALA A 215 18.39 1.20 10.67
CA ALA A 215 18.98 0.43 11.78
C ALA A 215 19.96 1.26 12.61
N SER A 216 20.84 2.04 11.95
CA SER A 216 21.77 2.94 12.63
C SER A 216 21.04 4.03 13.42
N TRP A 217 19.97 4.58 12.88
CA TRP A 217 19.14 5.59 13.54
C TRP A 217 18.45 5.02 14.79
N LEU A 218 17.88 3.80 14.72
CA LEU A 218 17.27 3.10 15.84
C LEU A 218 18.31 2.76 16.93
N ASN A 219 19.49 2.28 16.54
CA ASN A 219 20.60 1.98 17.46
C ASN A 219 21.10 3.24 18.18
N GLY A 220 21.11 4.38 17.52
CA GLY A 220 21.42 5.67 18.12
C GLY A 220 20.46 6.09 19.25
N ARG A 221 19.31 5.44 19.36
CA ARG A 221 18.28 5.64 20.42
C ARG A 221 18.28 4.51 21.46
N GLY A 222 19.28 3.66 21.43
CA GLY A 222 19.48 2.61 22.42
C GLY A 222 18.71 1.32 22.15
N LEU A 223 18.12 1.16 20.94
CA LEU A 223 17.61 -0.13 20.50
C LEU A 223 18.79 -1.00 20.00
N ASP A 224 18.60 -2.32 19.97
CA ASP A 224 19.57 -3.26 19.40
C ASP A 224 18.99 -3.88 18.11
N VAL A 225 19.33 -3.27 16.97
CA VAL A 225 18.76 -3.57 15.66
C VAL A 225 19.86 -3.89 14.65
N ASN A 226 19.73 -5.01 13.95
CA ASN A 226 20.64 -5.41 12.88
C ASN A 226 19.91 -5.49 11.54
N GLU A 227 20.36 -4.70 10.55
CA GLU A 227 19.87 -4.73 9.17
C GLU A 227 20.40 -5.96 8.44
N VAL A 228 19.49 -6.80 7.90
CA VAL A 228 19.86 -8.05 7.21
C VAL A 228 19.68 -7.99 5.69
N SER A 229 18.85 -7.10 5.16
CA SER A 229 18.53 -7.08 3.73
C SER A 229 19.73 -6.67 2.84
N GLN A 230 20.78 -6.11 3.41
CA GLN A 230 22.02 -5.81 2.66
C GLN A 230 22.66 -7.07 2.06
N GLU A 231 22.42 -8.24 2.64
CA GLU A 231 22.87 -9.54 2.14
C GLU A 231 22.05 -10.06 0.94
N ALA A 232 20.88 -9.46 0.63
CA ALA A 232 20.07 -9.85 -0.50
C ALA A 232 20.78 -9.59 -1.83
N VAL A 233 20.53 -10.44 -2.82
CA VAL A 233 21.14 -10.30 -4.16
C VAL A 233 20.64 -9.05 -4.88
N ALA A 234 19.38 -8.70 -4.68
CA ALA A 234 18.73 -7.50 -5.21
C ALA A 234 17.61 -7.05 -4.27
N MET A 235 17.12 -5.84 -4.47
CA MET A 235 15.94 -5.31 -3.81
C MET A 235 14.73 -6.23 -4.02
N ASN A 236 13.98 -6.50 -2.96
CA ASN A 236 12.82 -7.41 -2.94
C ASN A 236 13.14 -8.89 -3.28
N ALA A 237 14.38 -9.30 -3.36
CA ALA A 237 14.74 -10.67 -3.74
C ALA A 237 15.03 -11.54 -2.50
N GLY A 238 14.04 -12.31 -2.08
CA GLY A 238 14.10 -13.13 -0.87
C GLY A 238 14.17 -12.30 0.42
N CYS A 239 13.63 -11.09 0.40
CA CYS A 239 13.62 -10.15 1.51
C CYS A 239 12.42 -9.19 1.42
N GLY A 240 12.14 -8.52 2.53
CA GLY A 240 11.16 -7.46 2.65
C GLY A 240 9.72 -7.90 2.87
N ALA A 241 8.89 -6.95 3.31
CA ALA A 241 7.48 -7.20 3.66
C ALA A 241 6.64 -7.72 2.48
N GLY A 242 7.03 -7.43 1.24
CA GLY A 242 6.31 -7.87 0.05
C GLY A 242 6.30 -9.39 -0.18
N GLU A 243 7.26 -10.12 0.37
CA GLU A 243 7.34 -11.58 0.31
C GLU A 243 6.72 -12.29 1.54
N LEU A 244 6.26 -11.53 2.52
CA LEU A 244 5.54 -12.03 3.68
C LEU A 244 4.03 -11.92 3.46
N SER A 245 3.29 -12.91 3.94
CA SER A 245 1.82 -12.91 3.84
C SER A 245 1.18 -12.75 5.22
N PRO A 246 0.08 -11.98 5.34
CA PRO A 246 -0.69 -11.91 6.56
C PRO A 246 -1.06 -13.31 7.10
N GLY A 247 -0.87 -13.51 8.40
CA GLY A 247 -1.15 -14.79 9.06
C GLY A 247 -0.20 -15.95 8.71
N GLN A 248 0.89 -15.70 8.01
CA GLN A 248 1.90 -16.72 7.71
C GLN A 248 2.69 -17.08 8.97
N SER A 249 3.06 -18.34 9.12
CA SER A 249 3.85 -18.84 10.23
C SER A 249 4.81 -19.94 9.79
N TRP A 250 5.86 -20.15 10.57
CA TRP A 250 6.88 -21.19 10.36
C TRP A 250 7.22 -21.85 11.69
N THR A 251 7.37 -23.15 11.68
CA THR A 251 8.13 -23.82 12.74
C THR A 251 9.60 -23.41 12.69
N TRP A 252 10.34 -23.57 13.77
CA TRP A 252 11.80 -23.27 13.77
C TRP A 252 12.56 -24.06 12.70
N SER A 253 12.10 -25.26 12.36
CA SER A 253 12.71 -26.07 11.29
C SER A 253 12.46 -25.47 9.90
N GLU A 254 11.24 -25.01 9.64
CA GLU A 254 10.87 -24.37 8.39
C GLU A 254 11.52 -22.99 8.24
N ALA A 255 11.56 -22.21 9.32
CA ALA A 255 12.19 -20.88 9.33
C ALA A 255 13.66 -20.98 8.89
N LYS A 256 14.44 -21.92 9.43
CA LYS A 256 15.85 -22.12 9.08
C LYS A 256 16.10 -22.46 7.61
N THR A 257 15.11 -23.01 6.93
CA THR A 257 15.20 -23.40 5.51
C THR A 257 14.43 -22.46 4.59
N SER A 258 13.88 -21.38 5.13
CA SER A 258 13.16 -20.37 4.36
C SER A 258 14.06 -19.68 3.33
N ASN A 259 13.50 -19.38 2.17
CA ASN A 259 14.14 -18.53 1.18
C ASN A 259 14.18 -17.06 1.60
N HIS A 260 13.27 -16.65 2.49
CA HIS A 260 13.20 -15.28 3.00
C HIS A 260 14.33 -15.02 4.00
N LEU A 261 15.15 -14.00 3.72
CA LEU A 261 16.36 -13.70 4.47
C LEU A 261 16.09 -13.43 5.95
N LEU A 262 15.13 -12.56 6.26
CA LEU A 262 14.74 -12.27 7.64
C LEU A 262 14.29 -13.54 8.37
N VAL A 263 13.36 -14.30 7.79
CA VAL A 263 12.79 -15.51 8.40
C VAL A 263 13.87 -16.54 8.77
N ARG A 264 14.85 -16.78 7.88
CA ARG A 264 15.93 -17.73 8.15
C ARG A 264 16.98 -17.23 9.14
N SER A 265 17.06 -15.90 9.33
CA SER A 265 18.09 -15.27 10.17
C SER A 265 17.65 -15.03 11.61
N VAL A 266 16.33 -15.07 11.91
CA VAL A 266 15.83 -14.88 13.28
C VAL A 266 16.31 -15.97 14.22
N VAL A 267 16.58 -15.58 15.46
CA VAL A 267 17.01 -16.44 16.54
C VAL A 267 15.96 -16.41 17.63
N SER A 268 15.69 -17.57 18.23
CA SER A 268 14.74 -17.69 19.33
C SER A 268 15.16 -16.84 20.54
N GLN A 269 14.22 -16.15 21.12
CA GLN A 269 14.36 -15.33 22.33
C GLN A 269 13.39 -15.82 23.40
N GLU A 270 12.17 -15.28 23.40
CA GLU A 270 11.08 -15.71 24.27
C GLU A 270 9.74 -15.64 23.52
N VAL A 271 8.81 -16.51 23.88
CA VAL A 271 7.48 -16.53 23.26
C VAL A 271 6.79 -15.18 23.44
N GLY A 272 6.30 -14.63 22.35
CA GLY A 272 5.68 -13.31 22.30
C GLY A 272 6.66 -12.17 21.94
N ALA A 273 7.98 -12.41 21.95
CA ALA A 273 8.96 -11.40 21.55
C ALA A 273 8.86 -11.08 20.06
N ILE A 274 9.01 -9.80 19.71
CA ILE A 274 9.26 -9.39 18.32
C ILE A 274 10.72 -9.66 17.99
N VAL A 275 10.94 -10.56 17.05
CA VAL A 275 12.28 -11.01 16.64
C VAL A 275 12.72 -10.43 15.30
N GLY A 276 11.80 -9.80 14.58
CA GLY A 276 12.09 -9.16 13.29
C GLY A 276 11.05 -8.15 12.85
N ALA A 277 11.47 -7.24 11.98
CA ALA A 277 10.61 -6.30 11.28
C ALA A 277 11.02 -6.24 9.81
N ALA A 278 10.04 -6.17 8.90
CA ALA A 278 10.26 -6.07 7.48
C ALA A 278 9.54 -4.86 6.89
N LEU A 279 10.27 -4.03 6.10
CA LEU A 279 9.70 -3.02 5.23
C LEU A 279 9.66 -3.53 3.79
N ASP A 280 8.89 -2.89 2.91
CA ASP A 280 8.98 -3.16 1.47
C ASP A 280 9.98 -2.21 0.78
N GLY A 281 10.17 -2.39 -0.53
CA GLY A 281 11.26 -1.74 -1.26
C GLY A 281 11.24 -0.23 -1.24
N ASP A 282 10.08 0.40 -1.33
CA ASP A 282 9.92 1.85 -1.26
C ASP A 282 9.50 2.35 0.13
N GLY A 283 9.45 1.46 1.11
CA GLY A 283 9.39 1.79 2.54
C GLY A 283 8.04 2.32 3.02
N ASP A 284 6.92 2.04 2.33
CA ASP A 284 5.58 2.47 2.75
C ASP A 284 4.83 1.41 3.58
N ARG A 285 5.40 0.18 3.75
CA ARG A 285 4.83 -0.93 4.54
C ARG A 285 5.76 -1.39 5.63
N CYS A 286 5.17 -1.96 6.70
CA CYS A 286 5.89 -2.69 7.73
C CYS A 286 5.08 -3.90 8.23
N LEU A 287 5.74 -5.05 8.31
CA LEU A 287 5.26 -6.26 8.98
C LEU A 287 6.27 -6.67 10.05
N LEU A 288 5.81 -7.32 11.13
CA LEU A 288 6.70 -7.80 12.17
C LEU A 288 6.73 -9.33 12.20
N LEU A 289 7.77 -9.89 12.78
CA LEU A 289 7.86 -11.31 13.12
C LEU A 289 7.86 -11.49 14.63
N GLN A 290 6.94 -12.31 15.14
CA GLN A 290 6.81 -12.63 16.55
C GLN A 290 7.12 -14.09 16.81
N GLU A 291 7.84 -14.38 17.90
CA GLU A 291 8.08 -15.73 18.36
C GLU A 291 6.83 -16.38 18.93
N THR A 292 6.59 -17.62 18.55
CA THR A 292 5.51 -18.48 19.05
C THR A 292 6.09 -19.69 19.79
N ASN A 293 5.25 -20.53 20.41
CA ASN A 293 5.71 -21.73 21.09
C ASN A 293 6.56 -22.65 20.19
N ASP A 294 6.22 -22.74 18.90
CA ASP A 294 6.83 -23.72 17.99
C ASP A 294 7.70 -23.08 16.88
N GLY A 295 7.76 -21.74 16.82
CA GLY A 295 8.46 -21.05 15.77
C GLY A 295 8.20 -19.56 15.73
N ILE A 296 7.84 -19.02 14.57
CA ILE A 296 7.55 -17.59 14.36
C ILE A 296 6.29 -17.40 13.51
N CYS A 297 5.62 -16.27 13.70
CA CYS A 297 4.50 -15.84 12.84
C CYS A 297 4.63 -14.38 12.43
N VAL A 298 3.94 -14.03 11.33
CA VAL A 298 3.79 -12.65 10.88
C VAL A 298 2.76 -11.96 11.77
N VAL A 299 3.15 -10.82 12.33
CA VAL A 299 2.26 -9.80 12.91
C VAL A 299 1.92 -8.85 11.78
N ASP A 300 0.70 -8.97 11.27
CA ASP A 300 0.26 -8.23 10.08
C ASP A 300 -0.30 -6.85 10.44
N GLY A 301 -0.76 -6.10 9.42
CA GLY A 301 -1.28 -4.75 9.62
C GLY A 301 -2.50 -4.70 10.53
N ASP A 302 -3.34 -5.74 10.53
CA ASP A 302 -4.50 -5.84 11.43
C ASP A 302 -4.07 -6.03 12.90
N ASP A 303 -3.02 -6.84 13.15
CA ASP A 303 -2.44 -7.03 14.49
C ASP A 303 -1.79 -5.75 15.03
N ILE A 304 -1.03 -5.07 14.16
CA ILE A 304 -0.39 -3.79 14.51
C ILE A 304 -1.46 -2.75 14.87
N ALA A 305 -2.54 -2.70 14.08
CA ALA A 305 -3.64 -1.80 14.35
C ALA A 305 -4.35 -2.11 15.67
N ASP A 306 -4.63 -3.38 15.96
CA ASP A 306 -5.23 -3.81 17.23
C ASP A 306 -4.35 -3.40 18.43
N ALA A 307 -3.04 -3.61 18.34
CA ALA A 307 -2.10 -3.17 19.35
C ALA A 307 -2.11 -1.65 19.57
N LEU A 308 -2.15 -0.87 18.48
CA LEU A 308 -2.23 0.60 18.54
C LEU A 308 -3.54 1.08 19.19
N LEU A 309 -4.68 0.56 18.76
CA LEU A 309 -5.99 0.92 19.29
C LEU A 309 -6.14 0.55 20.76
N SER A 310 -5.56 -0.57 21.17
CA SER A 310 -5.60 -1.03 22.56
C SER A 310 -4.61 -0.31 23.49
N SER A 311 -3.57 0.33 22.95
CA SER A 311 -2.52 0.98 23.73
C SER A 311 -2.85 2.41 24.14
N LEU A 312 -3.81 3.06 23.50
CA LEU A 312 -4.21 4.43 23.75
C LEU A 312 -5.74 4.54 23.82
N ASP A 313 -6.26 4.87 25.02
CA ASP A 313 -7.67 5.17 25.22
C ASP A 313 -7.99 6.55 24.65
N ALA A 314 -8.48 6.60 23.43
CA ALA A 314 -8.72 7.83 22.68
C ALA A 314 -9.83 7.66 21.63
N ASP A 315 -10.34 8.78 21.14
CA ASP A 315 -11.39 8.86 20.11
C ASP A 315 -10.80 8.59 18.71
N TRP A 316 -10.47 7.33 18.43
CA TRP A 316 -9.86 6.94 17.18
C TRP A 316 -10.79 7.09 15.98
N ILE A 317 -10.24 7.60 14.87
CA ILE A 317 -10.84 7.47 13.54
C ILE A 317 -10.04 6.41 12.76
N VAL A 318 -10.70 5.32 12.41
CA VAL A 318 -10.06 4.15 11.80
C VAL A 318 -10.64 3.92 10.42
N ALA A 319 -9.79 3.92 9.40
CA ALA A 319 -10.15 3.48 8.06
C ALA A 319 -9.49 2.12 7.79
N ALA A 320 -10.26 1.12 7.39
CA ALA A 320 -9.74 -0.21 7.08
C ALA A 320 -10.21 -0.67 5.70
N SER A 321 -9.33 -1.31 4.95
CA SER A 321 -9.69 -1.83 3.63
C SER A 321 -10.63 -3.03 3.74
N ILE A 322 -11.40 -3.30 2.67
CA ILE A 322 -12.26 -4.51 2.59
C ILE A 322 -11.46 -5.84 2.64
N GLU A 323 -10.15 -5.80 2.72
CA GLU A 323 -9.29 -6.97 2.89
C GLU A 323 -8.79 -7.14 4.33
N SER A 324 -8.93 -6.12 5.18
CA SER A 324 -8.61 -6.18 6.62
C SER A 324 -9.51 -7.16 7.38
N ASN A 325 -9.09 -7.59 8.57
CA ASN A 325 -9.88 -8.51 9.40
C ASN A 325 -11.19 -7.84 9.84
N LEU A 326 -12.30 -8.56 9.66
CA LEU A 326 -13.63 -8.01 9.97
C LEU A 326 -13.82 -7.73 11.47
N THR A 327 -13.19 -8.53 12.34
CA THR A 327 -13.25 -8.34 13.80
C THR A 327 -12.75 -6.96 14.21
N LEU A 328 -11.70 -6.44 13.57
CA LEU A 328 -11.12 -5.14 13.89
C LEU A 328 -12.16 -4.01 13.75
N LEU A 329 -12.85 -3.95 12.60
CA LEU A 329 -13.91 -2.96 12.40
C LEU A 329 -15.14 -3.19 13.28
N THR A 330 -15.51 -4.46 13.53
CA THR A 330 -16.59 -4.80 14.45
C THR A 330 -16.28 -4.28 15.87
N SER A 331 -15.06 -4.54 16.37
CA SER A 331 -14.60 -4.06 17.69
C SER A 331 -14.58 -2.52 17.77
N VAL A 332 -14.15 -1.85 16.69
CA VAL A 332 -14.17 -0.38 16.62
C VAL A 332 -15.62 0.15 16.69
N HIS A 333 -16.56 -0.48 16.00
CA HIS A 333 -17.96 -0.07 16.00
C HIS A 333 -18.69 -0.33 17.33
N GLU A 334 -18.21 -1.25 18.14
CA GLU A 334 -18.74 -1.51 19.48
C GLU A 334 -18.33 -0.45 20.51
N GLN A 335 -17.33 0.40 20.20
CA GLN A 335 -16.86 1.45 21.06
C GLN A 335 -17.45 2.80 20.64
N GLU A 336 -18.24 3.45 21.53
CA GLU A 336 -18.91 4.73 21.24
C GLU A 336 -17.91 5.88 20.92
N SER A 337 -16.69 5.81 21.46
CA SER A 337 -15.62 6.80 21.25
C SER A 337 -14.86 6.62 19.94
N MET A 338 -15.04 5.50 19.22
CA MET A 338 -14.30 5.22 18.00
C MET A 338 -15.21 5.30 16.76
N LYS A 339 -14.59 5.67 15.63
CA LYS A 339 -15.28 5.72 14.34
C LYS A 339 -14.57 4.82 13.33
N GLY A 340 -15.24 3.73 12.92
CA GLY A 340 -14.77 2.82 11.87
C GLY A 340 -15.30 3.19 10.49
N ILE A 341 -14.45 3.10 9.47
CA ILE A 341 -14.78 3.37 8.06
C ILE A 341 -14.18 2.25 7.21
N GLU A 342 -15.02 1.52 6.47
CA GLU A 342 -14.52 0.53 5.51
C GLU A 342 -14.27 1.19 4.16
N THR A 343 -13.12 0.88 3.52
CA THR A 343 -12.69 1.50 2.27
C THR A 343 -12.35 0.48 1.19
N ALA A 344 -12.24 0.95 -0.05
CA ALA A 344 -11.59 0.23 -1.13
C ALA A 344 -10.12 -0.09 -0.77
N VAL A 345 -9.54 -1.03 -1.52
CA VAL A 345 -8.13 -1.40 -1.39
C VAL A 345 -7.24 -0.31 -1.97
N GLY A 346 -6.17 0.01 -1.26
CA GLY A 346 -5.19 1.04 -1.59
C GLY A 346 -5.18 2.18 -0.58
N ASP A 347 -4.00 2.56 -0.14
CA ASP A 347 -3.77 3.58 0.90
C ASP A 347 -4.36 4.96 0.55
N ARG A 348 -4.49 5.30 -0.73
CA ARG A 348 -5.19 6.50 -1.17
C ARG A 348 -6.64 6.58 -0.67
N TRP A 349 -7.33 5.43 -0.61
CA TRP A 349 -8.71 5.36 -0.12
C TRP A 349 -8.76 5.48 1.39
N LEU A 350 -7.76 4.93 2.11
CA LEU A 350 -7.59 5.12 3.54
C LEU A 350 -7.37 6.61 3.86
N SER A 351 -6.40 7.24 3.19
CA SER A 351 -6.11 8.67 3.35
C SER A 351 -7.32 9.55 3.02
N HIS A 352 -8.04 9.24 1.95
CA HIS A 352 -9.25 9.95 1.54
C HIS A 352 -10.38 9.83 2.58
N ALA A 353 -10.63 8.63 3.10
CA ALA A 353 -11.64 8.40 4.13
C ALA A 353 -11.30 9.12 5.43
N LEU A 354 -10.06 9.07 5.88
CA LEU A 354 -9.59 9.76 7.08
C LEU A 354 -9.71 11.28 6.94
N SER A 355 -9.23 11.85 5.84
CA SER A 355 -9.25 13.31 5.61
C SER A 355 -10.65 13.89 5.48
N LYS A 356 -11.62 13.12 4.96
CA LYS A 356 -13.04 13.53 4.93
C LYS A 356 -13.70 13.58 6.31
N ASN A 357 -13.17 12.85 7.27
CA ASN A 357 -13.83 12.64 8.57
C ASN A 357 -13.19 13.41 9.72
N HIS A 358 -12.05 14.04 9.50
CA HIS A 358 -11.38 14.87 10.50
C HIS A 358 -10.59 16.01 9.84
N PRO A 359 -10.67 17.24 10.34
CA PRO A 359 -9.83 18.32 9.86
C PRO A 359 -8.35 18.02 10.20
N LEU A 360 -7.49 18.09 9.18
CA LEU A 360 -6.05 17.88 9.32
C LEU A 360 -5.36 19.20 9.71
N THR A 361 -5.85 19.84 10.79
CA THR A 361 -5.36 21.13 11.30
C THR A 361 -5.19 21.07 12.81
N GLY A 362 -4.29 21.87 13.34
CA GLY A 362 -3.99 21.94 14.78
C GLY A 362 -2.58 21.43 15.12
N ASP A 363 -2.16 21.63 16.36
CA ASP A 363 -0.81 21.34 16.83
C ASP A 363 -0.70 19.96 17.52
N THR A 364 -1.84 19.32 17.83
CA THR A 364 -1.87 18.00 18.48
C THR A 364 -1.86 16.87 17.45
N TYR A 365 -1.23 15.75 17.81
CA TYR A 365 -1.21 14.55 16.97
C TYR A 365 -2.64 14.06 16.68
N PRO A 366 -3.06 13.96 15.41
CA PRO A 366 -4.39 13.47 15.07
C PRO A 366 -4.52 11.98 15.38
N ILE A 367 -5.52 11.59 16.17
CA ILE A 367 -5.75 10.21 16.58
C ILE A 367 -6.52 9.49 15.45
N MET A 368 -5.79 9.07 14.44
CA MET A 368 -6.36 8.40 13.29
C MET A 368 -5.41 7.37 12.69
N LEU A 369 -5.96 6.36 12.04
CA LEU A 369 -5.22 5.23 11.49
C LEU A 369 -5.92 4.68 10.25
N GLY A 370 -5.16 4.53 9.16
CA GLY A 370 -5.56 3.77 7.98
C GLY A 370 -4.88 2.41 7.96
N ILE A 371 -5.59 1.33 7.56
CA ILE A 371 -5.13 -0.05 7.77
C ILE A 371 -5.35 -0.90 6.52
N GLU A 372 -4.27 -1.58 6.11
CA GLU A 372 -4.33 -2.78 5.27
C GLU A 372 -3.57 -3.92 5.95
N ASP A 373 -4.08 -5.14 5.84
CA ASP A 373 -3.45 -6.34 6.42
C ASP A 373 -2.02 -6.59 5.88
N SER A 374 -1.70 -6.04 4.73
CA SER A 374 -0.38 -6.10 4.10
C SER A 374 0.71 -5.30 4.83
N GLY A 375 0.39 -4.66 5.95
CA GLY A 375 1.31 -3.79 6.70
C GLY A 375 1.39 -2.36 6.18
N HIS A 376 0.52 -1.98 5.25
CA HIS A 376 0.41 -0.60 4.77
C HIS A 376 -0.49 0.18 5.74
N LEU A 377 0.14 0.89 6.67
CA LEU A 377 -0.56 1.75 7.62
C LEU A 377 -0.40 3.21 7.22
N VAL A 378 -1.52 3.90 7.09
CA VAL A 378 -1.58 5.34 6.83
C VAL A 378 -1.63 6.08 8.16
N LEU A 379 -0.61 6.90 8.38
CA LEU A 379 -0.38 7.61 9.63
C LEU A 379 -0.34 9.13 9.41
N PRO A 380 -0.70 9.93 10.43
CA PRO A 380 -0.51 11.37 10.40
C PRO A 380 0.95 11.78 10.22
N SER A 381 1.17 12.75 9.37
CA SER A 381 2.46 13.37 9.09
C SER A 381 2.34 14.89 9.24
N PRO A 382 3.12 15.52 10.14
CA PRO A 382 3.05 16.95 10.33
C PRO A 382 3.59 17.68 9.10
N HIS A 383 2.90 18.72 8.66
CA HIS A 383 3.40 19.56 7.59
C HIS A 383 4.67 20.30 8.08
N PRO A 384 5.74 20.37 7.26
CA PRO A 384 7.00 20.98 7.69
C PRO A 384 6.87 22.46 8.04
N ASN A 385 5.97 23.17 7.39
CA ASN A 385 5.87 24.64 7.46
C ASN A 385 4.65 25.17 8.23
N GLY A 386 3.91 24.34 8.99
CA GLY A 386 2.71 24.84 9.65
C GLY A 386 2.05 23.91 10.64
N SER A 387 0.87 24.30 11.11
CA SER A 387 -0.02 23.60 12.03
C SER A 387 -1.07 22.77 11.27
N THR A 388 -0.68 22.17 10.15
CA THR A 388 -1.50 21.25 9.38
C THR A 388 -0.86 19.88 9.31
N TRP A 389 -1.66 18.88 8.95
CA TRP A 389 -1.23 17.50 8.84
C TRP A 389 -1.51 16.96 7.44
N SER A 390 -0.75 16.01 7.04
CA SER A 390 -1.02 15.14 5.89
C SER A 390 -1.09 13.69 6.35
N LEU A 391 -1.38 12.77 5.43
CA LEU A 391 -1.52 11.36 5.70
C LEU A 391 -0.62 10.58 4.73
N VAL A 392 0.17 9.65 5.26
CA VAL A 392 1.12 8.87 4.46
C VAL A 392 1.27 7.45 4.97
N GLY A 393 1.38 6.48 4.06
CA GLY A 393 1.89 5.16 4.37
C GLY A 393 3.40 5.24 4.63
N ASP A 394 3.84 4.78 5.80
CA ASP A 394 5.23 4.91 6.24
C ASP A 394 5.64 3.71 7.09
N GLY A 395 6.45 2.81 6.50
CA GLY A 395 6.92 1.60 7.16
C GLY A 395 7.80 1.87 8.37
N ALA A 396 8.69 2.88 8.31
CA ALA A 396 9.56 3.22 9.43
C ALA A 396 8.74 3.78 10.62
N MET A 397 7.78 4.66 10.34
CA MET A 397 6.90 5.18 11.40
C MET A 397 5.95 4.10 11.91
N THR A 398 5.47 3.18 11.07
CA THR A 398 4.68 2.01 11.49
C THR A 398 5.46 1.14 12.45
N LEU A 399 6.74 0.87 12.19
CA LEU A 399 7.62 0.15 13.12
C LEU A 399 7.72 0.88 14.47
N ILE A 400 7.98 2.17 14.45
CA ILE A 400 8.09 3.00 15.67
C ILE A 400 6.79 2.95 16.48
N MET A 401 5.65 3.17 15.84
CA MET A 401 4.34 3.14 16.48
C MET A 401 4.04 1.76 17.08
N SER A 402 4.40 0.68 16.37
CA SER A 402 4.26 -0.69 16.87
C SER A 402 5.09 -0.92 18.14
N LEU A 403 6.34 -0.46 18.17
CA LEU A 403 7.20 -0.59 19.34
C LEU A 403 6.71 0.24 20.53
N LEU A 404 6.17 1.44 20.28
CA LEU A 404 5.54 2.27 21.31
C LEU A 404 4.29 1.61 21.90
N SER A 405 3.42 1.05 21.05
CA SER A 405 2.17 0.41 21.48
C SER A 405 2.41 -0.82 22.36
N MET A 406 3.43 -1.62 22.02
CA MET A 406 3.77 -2.84 22.77
C MET A 406 4.22 -2.59 24.21
N GLN A 407 4.67 -1.38 24.54
CA GLN A 407 5.01 -1.00 25.90
C GLN A 407 3.78 -0.83 26.81
N HIS A 408 2.61 -0.60 26.21
CA HIS A 408 1.34 -0.33 26.91
C HIS A 408 0.35 -1.49 26.81
N SER A 409 0.60 -2.48 25.94
CA SER A 409 -0.34 -3.57 25.71
C SER A 409 -0.43 -4.48 26.94
N SER A 410 -1.60 -4.48 27.57
CA SER A 410 -2.03 -5.61 28.39
C SER A 410 -2.23 -6.81 27.44
N SER A 411 -1.78 -7.98 27.82
CA SER A 411 -1.64 -9.23 27.05
C SER A 411 -2.88 -9.83 26.39
N SER A 412 -3.92 -9.08 26.10
CA SER A 412 -5.10 -9.56 25.37
C SER A 412 -5.10 -9.00 23.95
N SER A 413 -4.49 -9.70 23.02
CA SER A 413 -4.72 -9.46 21.59
C SER A 413 -6.15 -9.85 21.23
N MET A 414 -6.77 -9.07 20.32
CA MET A 414 -8.06 -9.41 19.73
C MET A 414 -8.00 -10.79 19.07
N GLU A 415 -8.96 -11.66 19.38
CA GLU A 415 -9.08 -12.92 18.66
C GLU A 415 -9.49 -12.63 17.21
N LYS A 416 -8.57 -12.89 16.26
CA LYS A 416 -8.84 -12.65 14.84
C LYS A 416 -10.02 -13.45 14.34
N GLY A 417 -10.91 -12.80 13.63
CA GLY A 417 -11.96 -13.44 12.86
C GLY A 417 -11.38 -14.30 11.72
N TRP A 418 -12.18 -15.24 11.26
CA TRP A 418 -11.80 -16.08 10.14
C TRP A 418 -11.86 -15.29 8.83
N LYS A 419 -10.80 -15.34 8.05
CA LYS A 419 -10.78 -14.77 6.68
C LYS A 419 -10.11 -15.69 5.67
N ARG A 420 -10.63 -15.69 4.44
CA ARG A 420 -9.99 -16.37 3.31
C ARG A 420 -10.15 -15.57 2.04
N ARG A 421 -9.04 -15.36 1.37
CA ARG A 421 -8.98 -14.76 0.04
C ARG A 421 -8.45 -15.78 -0.96
N VAL A 422 -9.14 -15.91 -2.10
CA VAL A 422 -8.70 -16.70 -3.24
C VAL A 422 -8.83 -15.88 -4.50
N SER A 423 -8.05 -16.22 -5.53
CA SER A 423 -8.12 -15.56 -6.82
C SER A 423 -8.51 -16.55 -7.91
N VAL A 424 -9.21 -16.03 -8.92
CA VAL A 424 -9.62 -16.74 -10.12
C VAL A 424 -9.03 -16.01 -11.32
N THR A 425 -8.33 -16.71 -12.21
CA THR A 425 -7.88 -16.13 -13.47
C THR A 425 -9.09 -15.68 -14.29
N ASN A 426 -9.11 -14.42 -14.68
CA ASN A 426 -10.17 -13.81 -15.47
C ASN A 426 -9.56 -13.00 -16.62
N PRO A 427 -9.27 -13.65 -17.77
CA PRO A 427 -8.71 -12.97 -18.93
C PRO A 427 -9.70 -11.96 -19.54
N ASN A 428 -11.00 -12.18 -19.32
CA ASN A 428 -12.08 -11.34 -19.82
C ASN A 428 -12.70 -10.55 -18.65
N ARG A 429 -11.99 -9.56 -18.10
CA ARG A 429 -12.43 -8.78 -16.92
C ARG A 429 -13.84 -8.20 -17.05
N TRP A 430 -14.28 -7.85 -18.28
CA TRP A 430 -15.63 -7.33 -18.54
C TRP A 430 -16.76 -8.32 -18.21
N MET A 431 -16.47 -9.60 -18.06
CA MET A 431 -17.45 -10.62 -17.64
C MET A 431 -17.90 -10.44 -16.18
N TRP A 432 -17.15 -9.73 -15.36
CA TRP A 432 -17.50 -9.43 -13.98
C TRP A 432 -17.56 -7.93 -13.75
N ASP A 433 -18.74 -7.42 -13.40
CA ASP A 433 -18.99 -6.02 -13.04
C ASP A 433 -19.57 -5.86 -11.62
N GLY A 434 -19.66 -6.95 -10.85
CA GLY A 434 -20.26 -6.97 -9.51
C GLY A 434 -21.77 -6.84 -9.46
N LYS A 435 -22.45 -6.71 -10.60
CA LYS A 435 -23.91 -6.41 -10.67
C LYS A 435 -24.67 -7.29 -11.65
N ASN A 436 -23.98 -7.98 -12.54
CA ASN A 436 -24.58 -8.79 -13.61
C ASN A 436 -25.10 -10.14 -13.11
N GLN A 437 -25.67 -10.94 -14.02
CA GLN A 437 -26.22 -12.27 -13.72
C GLN A 437 -25.27 -13.25 -13.03
N TYR A 438 -23.95 -13.09 -13.21
CA TYR A 438 -22.96 -13.91 -12.52
C TYR A 438 -22.85 -13.51 -11.05
N ALA A 439 -22.94 -12.21 -10.75
CA ALA A 439 -23.01 -11.73 -9.39
C ALA A 439 -24.29 -12.20 -8.68
N ASP A 440 -25.44 -12.21 -9.37
CA ASP A 440 -26.70 -12.73 -8.83
C ASP A 440 -26.62 -14.25 -8.53
N SER A 441 -25.92 -15.00 -9.39
CA SER A 441 -25.68 -16.42 -9.16
C SER A 441 -24.81 -16.66 -7.93
N VAL A 442 -23.74 -15.88 -7.77
CA VAL A 442 -22.86 -15.96 -6.59
C VAL A 442 -23.59 -15.56 -5.32
N GLU A 443 -24.42 -14.52 -5.36
CA GLU A 443 -25.26 -14.13 -4.22
C GLU A 443 -26.19 -15.26 -3.80
N SER A 444 -26.87 -15.91 -4.76
CA SER A 444 -27.75 -17.05 -4.50
C SER A 444 -26.99 -18.24 -3.88
N MET A 445 -25.75 -18.50 -4.33
CA MET A 445 -24.89 -19.52 -3.73
C MET A 445 -24.50 -19.15 -2.29
N ALA A 446 -24.15 -17.89 -2.04
CA ALA A 446 -23.78 -17.40 -0.72
C ALA A 446 -24.96 -17.54 0.27
N ILE A 447 -26.15 -17.10 -0.11
CA ILE A 447 -27.37 -17.26 0.68
C ILE A 447 -27.59 -18.73 1.03
N THR A 448 -27.46 -19.63 0.04
CA THR A 448 -27.69 -21.07 0.24
C THR A 448 -26.72 -21.66 1.26
N HIS A 449 -25.42 -21.36 1.13
CA HIS A 449 -24.41 -21.88 2.07
C HIS A 449 -24.59 -21.36 3.49
N LEU A 450 -24.85 -20.04 3.64
CA LEU A 450 -25.02 -19.42 4.95
C LEU A 450 -26.34 -19.86 5.62
N ALA A 451 -27.45 -19.98 4.87
CA ALA A 451 -28.72 -20.45 5.41
C ALA A 451 -28.70 -21.91 5.88
N LEU A 452 -27.81 -22.75 5.31
CA LEU A 452 -27.57 -24.10 5.78
C LEU A 452 -26.75 -24.13 7.09
N ALA A 453 -25.95 -23.08 7.32
CA ALA A 453 -25.08 -22.97 8.50
C ALA A 453 -25.79 -22.33 9.71
N GLY A 454 -26.85 -21.53 9.51
CA GLY A 454 -27.56 -20.89 10.60
C GLY A 454 -28.54 -19.81 10.18
N GLU A 455 -28.98 -19.01 11.16
CA GLU A 455 -29.86 -17.86 10.92
C GLU A 455 -29.10 -16.72 10.26
N VAL A 456 -29.57 -16.28 9.08
CA VAL A 456 -29.01 -15.18 8.33
C VAL A 456 -29.91 -13.95 8.47
N THR A 457 -29.33 -12.86 8.98
CA THR A 457 -30.05 -11.59 9.17
C THR A 457 -29.27 -10.42 8.54
N ASN A 458 -29.91 -9.26 8.43
CA ASN A 458 -29.29 -8.01 7.96
C ASN A 458 -28.58 -8.12 6.60
N TRP A 459 -29.13 -8.92 5.67
CA TRP A 459 -28.56 -9.11 4.34
C TRP A 459 -28.57 -7.82 3.54
N GLN A 460 -27.40 -7.43 3.07
CA GLN A 460 -27.21 -6.24 2.24
C GLN A 460 -26.20 -6.54 1.13
N ARG A 461 -26.53 -6.16 -0.10
CA ARG A 461 -25.60 -6.09 -1.23
C ARG A 461 -25.33 -4.63 -1.53
N THR A 462 -24.09 -4.19 -1.38
CA THR A 462 -23.68 -2.79 -1.50
C THR A 462 -22.53 -2.65 -2.48
N GLY A 463 -22.30 -1.42 -2.95
CA GLY A 463 -21.06 -1.00 -3.60
C GLY A 463 -20.17 -0.28 -2.62
N LEU A 464 -18.96 0.03 -3.05
CA LEU A 464 -18.00 0.82 -2.30
C LEU A 464 -17.34 1.84 -3.23
N GLU A 465 -17.15 3.07 -2.74
CA GLU A 465 -16.42 4.10 -3.49
C GLU A 465 -15.02 3.58 -3.83
N GLY A 466 -14.59 3.73 -5.09
CA GLY A 466 -13.29 3.23 -5.56
C GLY A 466 -13.29 1.81 -6.12
N GLU A 467 -14.35 1.03 -5.91
CA GLU A 467 -14.45 -0.35 -6.40
C GLU A 467 -15.66 -0.54 -7.32
N PRO A 468 -15.63 -0.04 -8.56
CA PRO A 468 -16.80 -0.05 -9.47
C PRO A 468 -17.28 -1.46 -9.82
N ASN A 469 -16.39 -2.45 -9.78
CA ASN A 469 -16.69 -3.86 -10.12
C ASN A 469 -16.82 -4.76 -8.87
N LEU A 470 -16.98 -4.17 -7.70
CA LEU A 470 -17.15 -4.91 -6.45
C LEU A 470 -18.61 -5.35 -6.27
N MET A 471 -18.79 -6.63 -5.99
CA MET A 471 -19.93 -7.12 -5.27
C MET A 471 -19.55 -7.28 -3.80
N LEU A 472 -20.17 -6.49 -2.92
CA LEU A 472 -19.96 -6.58 -1.47
C LEU A 472 -21.26 -6.97 -0.80
N ILE A 473 -21.27 -8.14 -0.17
CA ILE A 473 -22.38 -8.63 0.65
C ILE A 473 -21.97 -8.49 2.11
N ARG A 474 -22.85 -7.92 2.92
CA ARG A 474 -22.77 -7.90 4.38
C ARG A 474 -24.02 -8.54 4.95
N CYS A 475 -23.86 -9.35 5.96
CA CYS A 475 -24.96 -9.96 6.71
C CYS A 475 -24.47 -10.38 8.10
N GLN A 476 -25.39 -10.93 8.89
CA GLN A 476 -25.03 -11.61 10.12
C GLN A 476 -25.43 -13.09 10.03
N LEU A 477 -24.55 -13.96 10.48
CA LEU A 477 -24.80 -15.39 10.68
C LEU A 477 -24.83 -15.69 12.19
N ASN A 478 -26.00 -16.11 12.71
CA ASN A 478 -26.19 -16.34 14.14
C ASN A 478 -25.79 -15.12 15.00
N GLY A 479 -26.04 -13.90 14.50
CA GLY A 479 -25.71 -12.64 15.17
C GLY A 479 -24.27 -12.13 14.95
N ASN A 480 -23.38 -12.88 14.26
CA ASN A 480 -22.00 -12.47 13.99
C ASN A 480 -21.85 -11.91 12.57
N ASP A 481 -21.07 -10.86 12.43
CA ASP A 481 -20.85 -10.18 11.15
C ASP A 481 -20.12 -11.06 10.14
N VAL A 482 -20.61 -11.03 8.90
CA VAL A 482 -20.07 -11.73 7.74
C VAL A 482 -19.95 -10.76 6.57
N SER A 483 -18.82 -10.83 5.85
CA SER A 483 -18.58 -10.04 4.63
C SER A 483 -18.07 -10.92 3.51
N LEU A 484 -18.69 -10.85 2.33
CA LEU A 484 -18.22 -11.47 1.10
C LEU A 484 -17.99 -10.39 0.05
N GLY A 485 -16.72 -10.20 -0.33
CA GLY A 485 -16.30 -9.28 -1.38
C GLY A 485 -15.79 -10.03 -2.62
N ILE A 486 -16.28 -9.67 -3.81
CA ILE A 486 -15.75 -10.19 -5.07
C ILE A 486 -15.48 -9.03 -6.01
N ARG A 487 -14.23 -8.89 -6.46
CA ARG A 487 -13.79 -7.78 -7.31
C ARG A 487 -12.74 -8.19 -8.35
N ASN A 488 -12.70 -7.46 -9.44
CA ASN A 488 -11.59 -7.59 -10.39
C ASN A 488 -10.32 -6.91 -9.82
N SER A 489 -9.17 -7.51 -10.08
CA SER A 489 -7.89 -6.83 -9.83
C SER A 489 -7.73 -5.64 -10.78
N GLY A 490 -7.27 -4.51 -10.26
CA GLY A 490 -6.95 -3.33 -11.07
C GLY A 490 -5.81 -3.55 -12.07
N THR A 491 -4.86 -4.43 -11.72
CA THR A 491 -3.58 -4.60 -12.44
C THR A 491 -3.40 -5.97 -13.11
N GLN A 492 -4.11 -7.00 -12.67
CA GLN A 492 -3.91 -8.38 -13.12
C GLN A 492 -5.20 -8.96 -13.72
N ALA A 493 -5.07 -9.91 -14.64
CA ALA A 493 -6.19 -10.65 -15.24
C ALA A 493 -6.78 -11.67 -14.25
N LYS A 494 -7.27 -11.18 -13.10
CA LYS A 494 -7.87 -12.01 -12.04
C LYS A 494 -9.04 -11.33 -11.35
N THR A 495 -9.94 -12.15 -10.81
CA THR A 495 -11.01 -11.76 -9.90
C THR A 495 -10.73 -12.37 -8.54
N SER A 496 -10.75 -11.55 -7.49
CA SER A 496 -10.53 -11.96 -6.09
C SER A 496 -11.86 -12.22 -5.41
N VAL A 497 -11.92 -13.29 -4.62
CA VAL A 497 -13.02 -13.65 -3.72
C VAL A 497 -12.50 -13.58 -2.30
N SER A 498 -13.06 -12.71 -1.47
CA SER A 498 -12.70 -12.54 -0.06
C SER A 498 -13.92 -12.82 0.81
N LEU A 499 -13.84 -13.84 1.66
CA LEU A 499 -14.87 -14.17 2.66
C LEU A 499 -14.29 -13.94 4.05
N ARG A 500 -15.02 -13.18 4.89
CA ARG A 500 -14.57 -12.78 6.23
C ARG A 500 -15.72 -12.99 7.23
N PHE A 501 -15.39 -13.48 8.42
CA PHE A 501 -16.26 -13.58 9.57
C PHE A 501 -15.62 -12.83 10.75
N ALA A 502 -16.41 -12.13 11.55
CA ALA A 502 -15.92 -11.49 12.76
C ALA A 502 -15.46 -12.49 13.84
N GLN A 503 -15.93 -13.72 13.80
CA GLN A 503 -15.56 -14.80 14.72
C GLN A 503 -14.45 -15.69 14.13
N ALA A 504 -13.58 -16.25 14.98
CA ALA A 504 -12.47 -17.11 14.56
C ALA A 504 -12.94 -18.44 13.97
N ASP A 505 -14.03 -19.01 14.50
CA ASP A 505 -14.67 -20.22 13.96
C ASP A 505 -16.04 -19.88 13.37
N PRO A 506 -16.22 -19.98 12.04
CA PRO A 506 -17.52 -19.78 11.38
C PRO A 506 -18.62 -20.77 11.81
N GLY A 507 -18.28 -21.87 12.51
CA GLY A 507 -19.22 -22.92 12.91
C GLY A 507 -19.67 -23.85 11.77
N PHE A 508 -19.06 -23.75 10.58
CA PHE A 508 -19.30 -24.60 9.42
C PHE A 508 -18.07 -24.58 8.48
N ASP A 509 -18.07 -25.45 7.46
CA ASP A 509 -16.98 -25.44 6.45
C ASP A 509 -17.12 -24.24 5.49
N ALA A 510 -16.65 -23.07 5.94
CA ALA A 510 -16.63 -21.85 5.13
C ALA A 510 -15.75 -21.98 3.88
N MET A 511 -14.74 -22.87 3.90
CA MET A 511 -13.93 -23.19 2.73
C MET A 511 -14.72 -23.86 1.62
N LEU A 512 -15.76 -24.65 1.94
CA LEU A 512 -16.66 -25.23 0.94
C LEU A 512 -17.39 -24.15 0.17
N MET A 513 -17.89 -23.11 0.86
CA MET A 513 -18.50 -21.94 0.22
C MET A 513 -17.52 -21.23 -0.71
N VAL A 514 -16.32 -20.91 -0.23
CA VAL A 514 -15.27 -20.26 -1.03
C VAL A 514 -14.95 -21.09 -2.29
N ARG A 515 -14.73 -22.41 -2.15
CA ARG A 515 -14.44 -23.31 -3.29
C ARG A 515 -15.62 -23.39 -4.26
N SER A 516 -16.85 -23.40 -3.78
CA SER A 516 -18.04 -23.43 -4.64
C SER A 516 -18.11 -22.19 -5.52
N ILE A 517 -17.91 -21.00 -4.93
CA ILE A 517 -17.88 -19.72 -5.64
C ILE A 517 -16.69 -19.68 -6.61
N GLN A 518 -15.50 -20.08 -6.18
CA GLN A 518 -14.30 -20.13 -6.99
C GLN A 518 -14.49 -21.01 -8.22
N ASN A 519 -15.04 -22.21 -8.05
CA ASN A 519 -15.30 -23.14 -9.15
C ASN A 519 -16.35 -22.62 -10.12
N PHE A 520 -17.40 -21.95 -9.63
CA PHE A 520 -18.38 -21.30 -10.49
C PHE A 520 -17.72 -20.22 -11.36
N LEU A 521 -16.95 -19.32 -10.75
CA LEU A 521 -16.27 -18.24 -11.47
C LEU A 521 -15.22 -18.78 -12.47
N LEU A 522 -14.45 -19.82 -12.08
CA LEU A 522 -13.49 -20.47 -12.99
C LEU A 522 -14.16 -21.01 -14.26
N ARG A 523 -15.29 -21.70 -14.11
CA ARG A 523 -16.06 -22.22 -15.25
C ARG A 523 -16.67 -21.11 -16.10
N THR A 524 -17.08 -20.01 -15.46
CA THR A 524 -17.68 -18.85 -16.12
C THR A 524 -16.66 -18.08 -16.96
N PHE A 525 -15.49 -17.82 -16.40
CA PHE A 525 -14.46 -16.99 -17.05
C PHE A 525 -13.61 -17.77 -18.06
N ASN A 526 -13.52 -19.08 -17.88
CA ASN A 526 -12.74 -19.98 -18.74
C ASN A 526 -13.65 -21.12 -19.25
N PRO A 527 -14.65 -20.81 -20.08
CA PRO A 527 -15.47 -21.87 -20.67
C PRO A 527 -14.55 -22.75 -21.53
N VAL A 528 -14.39 -24.02 -21.14
CA VAL A 528 -13.69 -25.00 -21.96
C VAL A 528 -14.46 -25.07 -23.28
N ALA A 529 -13.78 -24.80 -24.40
CA ALA A 529 -14.36 -25.02 -25.71
C ALA A 529 -14.64 -26.53 -25.83
N HIS A 530 -15.91 -26.90 -25.76
CA HIS A 530 -16.39 -28.25 -26.01
C HIS A 530 -16.50 -28.50 -27.51
#